data_be2907b0eb107d1698f35633f8a334aa
#
_entry.id   be2907b0eb107d1698f35633f8a334aa
#
_cell.length_a   1.000
_cell.length_b   1.000
_cell.length_c   1.000
_cell.angle_alpha   90.00
_cell.angle_beta   90.00
_cell.angle_gamma   90.00
#
_symmetry.space_group_name_H-M   'P 1'
#
loop_
_entity.id
_entity.type
_entity.pdbx_description
1 polymer ?
#
loop_
_entity_poly.entity_id
_entity_poly.type
_entity_poly.pdbx_seq_one_letter_code
_entity_poly.pdbx_strand_id
1 'polypeptide(L)'
;YCVQLPLPEEYSDYAGMYCGPQFDNIWGNTYYVSEDWSSGFGLYATASHECIPGHLYQTEYLLQSDAANLPIRFYFFTEGDALGAQEGWTTYIERETYEYAGVTEDQAEEQSLDDLIYYAYMEMGDIALNYYGWTEAEFEENMEKADHVTYLDYTSDIYESAQNSPTG
;
A
#
# COMPACT_ATOMS: atom_id res chain seq x y z
N TYR A 1 9.87 7.11 19.21
CA TYR A 1 8.43 7.06 19.51
C TYR A 1 7.64 7.39 18.25
N CYS A 2 6.40 6.93 18.18
CA CYS A 2 5.51 7.20 17.06
C CYS A 2 4.24 7.90 17.57
N VAL A 3 3.77 8.88 16.83
CA VAL A 3 2.54 9.61 17.14
C VAL A 3 1.53 9.39 16.02
N GLN A 4 0.33 8.98 16.36
CA GLN A 4 -0.80 8.95 15.42
C GLN A 4 -1.50 10.31 15.41
N LEU A 5 -1.76 10.83 14.23
CA LEU A 5 -2.53 12.06 14.01
C LEU A 5 -3.68 11.80 13.02
N PRO A 6 -4.74 12.60 13.04
CA PRO A 6 -5.75 12.56 11.99
C PRO A 6 -5.15 13.02 10.67
N LEU A 7 -5.53 12.35 9.59
CA LEU A 7 -5.11 12.70 8.23
C LEU A 7 -5.74 14.06 7.85
N PRO A 8 -4.97 15.02 7.29
CA PRO A 8 -5.52 16.27 6.81
C PRO A 8 -6.57 16.06 5.71
N GLU A 9 -7.58 16.92 5.64
CA GLU A 9 -8.73 16.80 4.73
C GLU A 9 -8.32 16.73 3.25
N GLU A 10 -7.24 17.40 2.86
CA GLU A 10 -6.69 17.35 1.50
C GLU A 10 -6.17 15.98 1.06
N TYR A 11 -5.99 15.06 1.99
CA TYR A 11 -5.54 13.67 1.75
C TYR A 11 -6.60 12.65 2.12
N SER A 12 -7.87 13.05 2.21
CA SER A 12 -8.99 12.19 2.66
C SER A 12 -9.21 10.92 1.83
N ASP A 13 -8.70 10.90 0.60
CA ASP A 13 -8.77 9.73 -0.29
C ASP A 13 -7.85 8.57 0.14
N TYR A 14 -6.92 8.83 1.06
CA TYR A 14 -6.03 7.82 1.62
C TYR A 14 -6.55 7.25 2.95
N ALA A 15 -6.29 5.98 3.20
CA ALA A 15 -6.57 5.35 4.50
C ALA A 15 -5.64 5.89 5.59
N GLY A 16 -4.38 6.07 5.27
CA GLY A 16 -3.34 6.61 6.13
C GLY A 16 -2.12 7.07 5.36
N MET A 17 -1.13 7.55 6.11
CA MET A 17 0.13 8.02 5.54
C MET A 17 1.25 8.04 6.58
N TYR A 18 2.40 7.48 6.25
CA TYR A 18 3.64 7.69 6.99
C TYR A 18 4.55 8.67 6.23
N CYS A 19 4.97 9.73 6.88
CA CYS A 19 5.74 10.81 6.24
C CYS A 19 7.26 10.73 6.45
N GLY A 20 7.75 9.61 6.96
CA GLY A 20 9.16 9.49 7.33
C GLY A 20 9.53 10.18 8.65
N PRO A 21 10.75 9.98 9.15
CA PRO A 21 11.24 10.63 10.34
C PRO A 21 11.52 12.12 10.11
N GLN A 22 11.51 12.88 11.18
CA GLN A 22 11.91 14.29 11.12
C GLN A 22 13.39 14.42 10.75
N PHE A 23 13.73 15.38 9.92
CA PHE A 23 15.09 15.60 9.43
C PHE A 23 16.12 15.81 10.56
N ASP A 24 15.71 16.47 11.64
CA ASP A 24 16.54 16.77 12.80
C ASP A 24 16.35 15.80 13.98
N ASN A 25 15.42 14.85 13.85
CA ASN A 25 15.13 13.85 14.87
C ASN A 25 14.60 12.54 14.24
N ILE A 26 15.50 11.70 13.80
CA ILE A 26 15.17 10.40 13.18
C ILE A 26 14.33 9.47 14.08
N TRP A 27 14.27 9.73 15.38
CA TRP A 27 13.45 8.97 16.34
C TRP A 27 12.04 9.52 16.52
N GLY A 28 11.75 10.67 15.92
CA GLY A 28 10.46 11.33 15.99
C GLY A 28 9.63 10.99 14.75
N ASN A 29 8.77 9.98 14.86
CA ASN A 29 7.97 9.48 13.77
C ASN A 29 6.50 9.83 13.94
N THR A 30 5.82 10.12 12.84
CA THR A 30 4.38 10.41 12.81
C THR A 30 3.75 9.65 11.68
N TYR A 31 2.60 9.03 11.94
CA TYR A 31 1.73 8.52 10.90
C TYR A 31 0.33 9.11 11.05
N TYR A 32 -0.36 9.18 9.95
CA TYR A 32 -1.69 9.77 9.85
C TYR A 32 -2.71 8.69 9.53
N VAL A 33 -3.93 8.85 10.03
CA VAL A 33 -5.04 7.93 9.75
C VAL A 33 -6.27 8.76 9.41
N SER A 34 -6.97 8.39 8.36
CA SER A 34 -8.24 8.98 7.96
C SER A 34 -9.32 8.70 9.01
N GLU A 35 -10.32 9.59 9.13
CA GLU A 35 -11.44 9.42 10.07
C GLU A 35 -12.23 8.14 9.77
N ASP A 36 -12.40 7.79 8.50
CA ASP A 36 -13.13 6.60 8.06
C ASP A 36 -12.43 5.29 8.46
N TRP A 37 -11.11 5.32 8.61
CA TRP A 37 -10.25 4.18 8.98
C TRP A 37 -9.74 4.27 10.41
N SER A 38 -10.33 5.11 11.24
CA SER A 38 -9.85 5.39 12.60
C SER A 38 -10.32 4.39 13.66
N SER A 39 -11.04 3.34 13.29
CA SER A 39 -11.57 2.35 14.23
C SER A 39 -11.61 0.93 13.65
N GLY A 40 -11.67 -0.06 14.54
CA GLY A 40 -11.84 -1.45 14.20
C GLY A 40 -10.70 -2.02 13.35
N PHE A 41 -11.05 -2.89 12.42
CA PHE A 41 -10.11 -3.57 11.52
C PHE A 41 -9.34 -2.57 10.64
N GLY A 42 -10.02 -1.57 10.08
CA GLY A 42 -9.38 -0.55 9.24
C GLY A 42 -8.28 0.21 9.95
N LEU A 43 -8.50 0.62 11.21
CA LEU A 43 -7.43 1.25 12.02
C LEU A 43 -6.25 0.31 12.21
N TYR A 44 -6.52 -0.98 12.47
CA TYR A 44 -5.46 -1.95 12.69
C TYR A 44 -4.64 -2.16 11.42
N ALA A 45 -5.29 -2.38 10.28
CA ALA A 45 -4.65 -2.54 8.98
C ALA A 45 -3.78 -1.31 8.66
N THR A 46 -4.35 -0.10 8.72
CA THR A 46 -3.62 1.16 8.49
C THR A 46 -2.44 1.32 9.45
N ALA A 47 -2.61 1.04 10.73
CA ALA A 47 -1.53 1.18 11.71
C ALA A 47 -0.41 0.15 11.50
N SER A 48 -0.72 -1.07 11.07
CA SER A 48 0.30 -2.08 10.74
C SER A 48 1.06 -1.73 9.48
N HIS A 49 0.39 -1.14 8.49
CA HIS A 49 0.96 -0.67 7.24
C HIS A 49 1.86 0.56 7.46
N GLU A 50 1.34 1.61 8.06
CA GLU A 50 2.04 2.89 8.16
C GLU A 50 3.07 2.95 9.30
N CYS A 51 2.82 2.21 10.40
CA CYS A 51 3.62 2.31 11.61
C CYS A 51 4.52 1.09 11.79
N ILE A 52 4.21 0.22 12.75
CA ILE A 52 5.00 -0.95 13.10
C ILE A 52 4.12 -2.19 12.96
N PRO A 53 4.54 -3.15 12.16
CA PRO A 53 5.87 -3.35 11.53
C PRO A 53 6.02 -2.85 10.08
N GLY A 54 5.17 -1.95 9.61
CA GLY A 54 5.14 -1.42 8.25
C GLY A 54 6.20 -0.35 7.93
N HIS A 55 5.79 0.73 7.24
CA HIS A 55 6.70 1.75 6.70
C HIS A 55 7.65 2.38 7.72
N LEU A 56 7.16 2.68 8.92
CA LEU A 56 8.02 3.24 9.96
C LEU A 56 9.16 2.28 10.31
N TYR A 57 8.84 1.01 10.56
CA TYR A 57 9.87 0.01 10.88
C TYR A 57 10.84 -0.19 9.72
N GLN A 58 10.33 -0.29 8.50
CA GLN A 58 11.12 -0.44 7.28
C GLN A 58 12.12 0.71 7.12
N THR A 59 11.66 1.94 7.28
CA THR A 59 12.48 3.16 7.17
C THR A 59 13.54 3.23 8.27
N GLU A 60 13.14 3.01 9.53
CA GLU A 60 14.07 3.03 10.67
C GLU A 60 15.11 1.91 10.56
N TYR A 61 14.72 0.73 10.13
CA TYR A 61 15.64 -0.38 9.89
C TYR A 61 16.66 -0.03 8.80
N LEU A 62 16.20 0.56 7.69
CA LEU A 62 17.08 1.00 6.61
C LEU A 62 18.08 2.05 7.10
N LEU A 63 17.61 3.08 7.81
CA LEU A 63 18.45 4.17 8.32
C LEU A 63 19.52 3.70 9.32
N GLN A 64 19.24 2.65 10.08
CA GLN A 64 20.15 2.09 11.07
C GLN A 64 21.02 0.93 10.54
N SER A 65 20.73 0.45 9.34
CA SER A 65 21.45 -0.66 8.73
C SER A 65 22.68 -0.19 7.96
N ASP A 66 23.59 -1.13 7.64
CA ASP A 66 24.72 -0.87 6.74
C ASP A 66 24.27 -0.43 5.32
N ALA A 67 23.03 -0.69 4.96
CA ALA A 67 22.46 -0.24 3.68
C ALA A 67 22.38 1.29 3.58
N ALA A 68 22.24 2.00 4.69
CA ALA A 68 22.30 3.47 4.73
C ALA A 68 23.65 4.03 4.27
N ASN A 69 24.72 3.22 4.32
CA ASN A 69 26.03 3.58 3.81
C ASN A 69 26.20 3.37 2.30
N LEU A 70 25.16 2.85 1.63
CA LEU A 70 25.14 2.66 0.19
C LEU A 70 24.22 3.72 -0.44
N PRO A 71 24.74 4.85 -0.90
CA PRO A 71 23.94 6.00 -1.35
C PRO A 71 22.87 5.63 -2.38
N ILE A 72 23.18 4.69 -3.28
CA ILE A 72 22.25 4.26 -4.32
C ILE A 72 21.03 3.55 -3.75
N ARG A 73 21.20 2.68 -2.74
CA ARG A 73 20.08 1.98 -2.10
C ARG A 73 19.20 2.93 -1.31
N PHE A 74 19.82 3.89 -0.62
CA PHE A 74 19.11 4.93 0.10
C PHE A 74 18.28 5.79 -0.86
N TYR A 75 18.87 6.21 -1.97
CA TYR A 75 18.21 6.99 -3.00
C TYR A 75 16.99 6.24 -3.58
N PHE A 76 17.18 5.02 -4.06
CA PHE A 76 16.08 4.23 -4.60
C PHE A 76 14.95 4.01 -3.61
N PHE A 77 15.26 3.87 -2.33
CA PHE A 77 14.25 3.64 -1.31
C PHE A 77 13.48 4.91 -0.92
N THR A 78 14.12 6.08 -0.92
CA THR A 78 13.50 7.33 -0.47
C THR A 78 12.85 8.16 -1.58
N GLU A 79 13.24 7.96 -2.84
CA GLU A 79 12.79 8.79 -3.96
C GLU A 79 11.68 8.13 -4.80
N GLY A 80 11.04 7.10 -4.28
CA GLY A 80 9.89 6.46 -4.92
C GLY A 80 10.20 5.46 -6.04
N ASP A 81 11.45 5.37 -6.50
CA ASP A 81 11.86 4.39 -7.54
C ASP A 81 11.82 2.93 -7.04
N ALA A 82 11.65 2.73 -5.73
CA ALA A 82 11.50 1.43 -5.09
C ALA A 82 10.10 1.24 -4.48
N LEU A 83 9.08 1.89 -5.04
CA LEU A 83 7.72 1.87 -4.51
C LEU A 83 7.21 0.43 -4.32
N GLY A 84 7.40 -0.44 -5.30
CA GLY A 84 7.02 -1.85 -5.18
C GLY A 84 7.72 -2.60 -4.03
N ALA A 85 8.93 -2.19 -3.62
CA ALA A 85 9.61 -2.77 -2.46
C ALA A 85 9.09 -2.18 -1.14
N GLN A 86 8.72 -0.90 -1.14
CA GLN A 86 8.15 -0.22 0.02
C GLN A 86 6.76 -0.76 0.33
N GLU A 87 5.87 -0.70 -0.64
CA GLU A 87 4.48 -1.13 -0.52
C GLU A 87 4.36 -2.66 -0.42
N GLY A 88 5.21 -3.40 -1.12
CA GLY A 88 5.23 -4.86 -1.04
C GLY A 88 5.59 -5.39 0.35
N TRP A 89 6.48 -4.70 1.08
CA TRP A 89 6.75 -5.01 2.48
C TRP A 89 5.54 -4.75 3.36
N THR A 90 4.95 -3.57 3.25
CA THR A 90 3.83 -3.17 4.10
C THR A 90 2.57 -4.00 3.84
N THR A 91 2.27 -4.30 2.57
CA THR A 91 1.19 -5.20 2.19
C THR A 91 1.40 -6.62 2.72
N TYR A 92 2.62 -7.15 2.64
CA TYR A 92 2.94 -8.44 3.21
C TYR A 92 2.72 -8.46 4.72
N ILE A 93 3.24 -7.46 5.42
CA ILE A 93 3.13 -7.34 6.88
C ILE A 93 1.67 -7.12 7.32
N GLU A 94 0.92 -6.31 6.61
CA GLU A 94 -0.50 -6.08 6.87
C GLU A 94 -1.26 -7.41 6.91
N ARG A 95 -1.11 -8.23 5.88
CA ARG A 95 -1.73 -9.54 5.77
C ARG A 95 -1.27 -10.53 6.86
N GLU A 96 0.02 -10.58 7.14
CA GLU A 96 0.59 -11.45 8.19
C GLU A 96 0.10 -11.05 9.59
N THR A 97 -0.39 -9.83 9.77
CA THR A 97 -0.83 -9.32 11.07
C THR A 97 -2.35 -9.31 11.25
N TYR A 98 -3.16 -9.61 10.24
CA TYR A 98 -4.61 -9.62 10.33
C TYR A 98 -5.16 -10.51 11.44
N GLU A 99 -4.52 -11.63 11.73
CA GLU A 99 -4.89 -12.53 12.82
C GLU A 99 -4.85 -11.84 14.21
N TYR A 100 -4.09 -10.77 14.35
CA TYR A 100 -3.98 -9.99 15.60
C TYR A 100 -4.96 -8.81 15.68
N ALA A 101 -5.74 -8.57 14.63
CA ALA A 101 -6.69 -7.45 14.56
C ALA A 101 -7.96 -7.64 15.40
N GLY A 102 -8.08 -8.76 16.12
CA GLY A 102 -9.25 -9.08 16.93
C GLY A 102 -10.45 -9.58 16.12
N VAL A 103 -10.23 -9.99 14.89
CA VAL A 103 -11.21 -10.65 14.01
C VAL A 103 -11.09 -12.18 14.11
N THR A 104 -12.01 -12.91 13.49
CA THR A 104 -11.90 -14.38 13.41
C THR A 104 -10.87 -14.79 12.36
N GLU A 105 -10.35 -16.01 12.45
CA GLU A 105 -9.43 -16.59 11.46
C GLU A 105 -10.03 -16.54 10.03
N ASP A 106 -11.30 -16.91 9.89
CA ASP A 106 -12.01 -16.87 8.61
C ASP A 106 -12.08 -15.44 8.03
N GLN A 107 -12.31 -14.42 8.87
CA GLN A 107 -12.34 -13.02 8.44
C GLN A 107 -10.95 -12.50 8.05
N ALA A 108 -9.92 -12.90 8.76
CA ALA A 108 -8.54 -12.54 8.43
C ALA A 108 -8.11 -13.19 7.10
N GLU A 109 -8.49 -14.46 6.87
CA GLU A 109 -8.23 -15.16 5.62
C GLU A 109 -9.01 -14.54 4.45
N GLU A 110 -10.30 -14.22 4.63
CA GLU A 110 -11.13 -13.55 3.63
C GLU A 110 -10.51 -12.22 3.20
N GLN A 111 -10.15 -11.35 4.14
CA GLN A 111 -9.52 -10.08 3.84
C GLN A 111 -8.17 -10.27 3.10
N SER A 112 -7.35 -11.19 3.56
CA SER A 112 -6.07 -11.49 2.92
C SER A 112 -6.22 -11.97 1.47
N LEU A 113 -7.28 -12.73 1.17
CA LEU A 113 -7.60 -13.18 -0.18
C LEU A 113 -8.13 -12.03 -1.05
N ASP A 114 -8.98 -11.19 -0.49
CA ASP A 114 -9.50 -10.00 -1.18
C ASP A 114 -8.38 -9.06 -1.60
N ASP A 115 -7.42 -8.79 -0.71
CA ASP A 115 -6.25 -7.97 -1.02
C ASP A 115 -5.41 -8.60 -2.15
N LEU A 116 -5.16 -9.91 -2.08
CA LEU A 116 -4.42 -10.61 -3.13
C LEU A 116 -5.09 -10.51 -4.50
N ILE A 117 -6.41 -10.63 -4.52
CA ILE A 117 -7.19 -10.51 -5.75
C ILE A 117 -7.10 -9.08 -6.27
N TYR A 118 -7.27 -8.08 -5.40
CA TYR A 118 -7.17 -6.66 -5.77
C TYR A 118 -5.80 -6.34 -6.38
N TYR A 119 -4.71 -6.72 -5.73
CA TYR A 119 -3.36 -6.49 -6.25
C TYR A 119 -3.08 -7.25 -7.55
N ALA A 120 -3.62 -8.46 -7.71
CA ALA A 120 -3.53 -9.18 -8.97
C ALA A 120 -4.22 -8.42 -10.13
N TYR A 121 -5.35 -7.78 -9.85
CA TYR A 121 -6.01 -6.92 -10.84
C TYR A 121 -5.21 -5.66 -11.17
N MET A 122 -4.57 -5.04 -10.17
CA MET A 122 -3.68 -3.91 -10.39
C MET A 122 -2.51 -4.30 -11.30
N GLU A 123 -1.86 -5.43 -11.04
CA GLU A 123 -0.79 -5.97 -11.90
C GLU A 123 -1.28 -6.29 -13.32
N MET A 124 -2.48 -6.84 -13.46
CA MET A 124 -3.08 -7.10 -14.77
C MET A 124 -3.33 -5.81 -15.54
N GLY A 125 -3.78 -4.74 -14.88
CA GLY A 125 -3.95 -3.42 -15.46
C GLY A 125 -2.63 -2.84 -15.95
N ASP A 126 -1.59 -2.90 -15.14
CA ASP A 126 -0.25 -2.43 -15.50
C ASP A 126 0.30 -3.18 -16.73
N ILE A 127 0.24 -4.51 -16.74
CA ILE A 127 0.67 -5.32 -17.87
C ILE A 127 -0.17 -5.03 -19.13
N ALA A 128 -1.48 -4.92 -18.99
CA ALA A 128 -2.39 -4.65 -20.09
C ALA A 128 -2.05 -3.31 -20.78
N LEU A 129 -1.90 -2.26 -19.97
CA LEU A 129 -1.60 -0.93 -20.47
C LEU A 129 -0.14 -0.80 -20.94
N ASN A 130 0.82 -1.07 -20.04
CA ASN A 130 2.21 -0.68 -20.25
C ASN A 130 3.01 -1.70 -21.08
N TYR A 131 2.59 -2.95 -21.12
CA TYR A 131 3.24 -3.99 -21.95
C TYR A 131 2.47 -4.28 -23.24
N TYR A 132 1.15 -4.47 -23.18
CA TYR A 132 0.35 -4.78 -24.36
C TYR A 132 -0.20 -3.55 -25.07
N GLY A 133 -0.23 -2.39 -24.41
CA GLY A 133 -0.76 -1.15 -24.97
C GLY A 133 -2.27 -1.17 -25.16
N TRP A 134 -3.00 -1.91 -24.31
CA TRP A 134 -4.45 -1.96 -24.36
C TRP A 134 -5.04 -0.59 -24.00
N THR A 135 -6.13 -0.27 -24.67
CA THR A 135 -7.00 0.83 -24.26
C THR A 135 -7.84 0.43 -23.04
N GLU A 136 -8.39 1.39 -22.33
CA GLU A 136 -9.30 1.15 -21.21
C GLU A 136 -10.46 0.24 -21.62
N ALA A 137 -11.08 0.47 -22.78
CA ALA A 137 -12.17 -0.36 -23.30
C ALA A 137 -11.75 -1.81 -23.61
N GLU A 138 -10.51 -2.03 -24.08
CA GLU A 138 -9.97 -3.37 -24.28
C GLU A 138 -9.68 -4.06 -22.95
N PHE A 139 -9.24 -3.31 -21.95
CA PHE A 139 -9.02 -3.83 -20.59
C PHE A 139 -10.36 -4.24 -19.97
N GLU A 140 -11.36 -3.35 -19.97
CA GLU A 140 -12.72 -3.64 -19.48
C GLU A 140 -13.32 -4.89 -20.16
N GLU A 141 -13.27 -4.96 -21.50
CA GLU A 141 -13.80 -6.11 -22.25
C GLU A 141 -13.12 -7.44 -21.86
N ASN A 142 -11.84 -7.41 -21.55
CA ASN A 142 -11.12 -8.62 -21.15
C ASN A 142 -11.39 -8.97 -19.68
N MET A 143 -11.57 -8.00 -18.82
CA MET A 143 -11.98 -8.21 -17.42
C MET A 143 -13.37 -8.83 -17.34
N GLU A 144 -14.34 -8.32 -18.12
CA GLU A 144 -15.69 -8.90 -18.23
C GLU A 144 -15.66 -10.39 -18.68
N LYS A 145 -14.77 -10.72 -19.63
CA LYS A 145 -14.62 -12.10 -20.12
C LYS A 145 -14.00 -13.04 -19.08
N ALA A 146 -13.20 -12.52 -18.17
CA ALA A 146 -12.60 -13.31 -17.10
C ALA A 146 -13.62 -13.73 -16.02
N ASP A 147 -14.87 -13.26 -16.10
CA ASP A 147 -16.02 -13.63 -15.26
C ASP A 147 -15.81 -13.41 -13.74
N HIS A 148 -15.02 -12.42 -13.39
CA HIS A 148 -14.78 -12.03 -12.01
C HIS A 148 -15.48 -10.70 -11.70
N VAL A 149 -16.73 -10.81 -11.29
CA VAL A 149 -17.68 -9.69 -11.14
C VAL A 149 -17.30 -8.71 -10.03
N THR A 150 -16.49 -9.13 -9.06
CA THR A 150 -16.26 -8.37 -7.83
C THR A 150 -15.52 -7.04 -8.08
N TYR A 151 -14.68 -6.97 -9.09
CA TYR A 151 -13.83 -5.80 -9.36
C TYR A 151 -14.13 -5.08 -10.68
N LEU A 152 -15.23 -5.44 -11.37
CA LEU A 152 -15.61 -4.74 -12.60
C LEU A 152 -15.90 -3.26 -12.38
N ASP A 153 -16.47 -2.91 -11.23
CA ASP A 153 -16.76 -1.52 -10.86
C ASP A 153 -15.46 -0.70 -10.62
N TYR A 154 -14.32 -1.35 -10.41
CA TYR A 154 -13.01 -0.72 -10.18
C TYR A 154 -12.10 -0.75 -11.41
N THR A 155 -12.56 -1.27 -12.55
CA THR A 155 -11.71 -1.45 -13.76
C THR A 155 -11.12 -0.13 -14.25
N SER A 156 -11.93 0.94 -14.24
CA SER A 156 -11.46 2.29 -14.63
C SER A 156 -10.40 2.82 -13.67
N ASP A 157 -10.60 2.66 -12.35
CA ASP A 157 -9.66 3.12 -11.33
C ASP A 157 -8.33 2.36 -11.42
N ILE A 158 -8.40 1.04 -11.67
CA ILE A 158 -7.22 0.20 -11.90
C ILE A 158 -6.44 0.65 -13.13
N TYR A 159 -7.15 0.92 -14.23
CA TYR A 159 -6.53 1.39 -15.46
C TYR A 159 -5.88 2.76 -15.29
N GLU A 160 -6.56 3.70 -14.62
CA GLU A 160 -6.04 5.03 -14.30
C GLU A 160 -4.80 4.94 -13.37
N SER A 161 -4.84 4.05 -12.39
CA SER A 161 -3.69 3.79 -11.52
C SER A 161 -2.47 3.31 -12.31
N ALA A 162 -2.67 2.37 -13.23
CA ALA A 162 -1.59 1.87 -14.11
C ALA A 162 -1.02 2.96 -15.05
N GLN A 163 -1.82 3.97 -15.41
CA GLN A 163 -1.33 5.13 -16.17
C GLN A 163 -0.44 6.04 -15.32
N ASN A 164 -0.83 6.27 -14.07
CA ASN A 164 -0.20 7.25 -13.19
C ASN A 164 1.03 6.68 -12.47
N SER A 165 1.05 5.39 -12.23
CA SER A 165 2.11 4.69 -11.50
C SER A 165 2.46 3.37 -12.16
N PRO A 166 3.07 3.38 -13.36
CA PRO A 166 3.50 2.16 -14.03
C PRO A 166 4.50 1.40 -13.16
N THR A 167 4.29 0.10 -13.01
CA THR A 167 5.09 -0.79 -12.14
C THR A 167 4.99 -0.51 -10.63
N GLY A 168 3.99 0.24 -10.23
CA GLY A 168 3.70 0.56 -8.82
C GLY A 168 2.98 -0.54 -8.07
#